data_40f3ec138c0b2efc05d476500f31c040
#
_entry.id   40f3ec138c0b2efc05d476500f31c040
#
_cell.length_a   1.000
_cell.length_b   1.000
_cell.length_c   1.000
_cell.angle_alpha   90.00
_cell.angle_beta   90.00
_cell.angle_gamma   90.00
#
_symmetry.space_group_name_H-M   'P 1'
#
loop_
_entity.id
_entity.type
_entity.pdbx_description
1 polymer ?
#
loop_
_entity_poly.entity_id
_entity_poly.type
_entity_poly.pdbx_seq_one_letter_code
_entity_poly.pdbx_strand_id
1 'polypeptide(L)'
;MRAEDTTKTIDAAIQAAVWAPSVHNTQPWSFAVDGEEIALRADSDRKLRVGDITGREQLISCGAALENMRIALRAMGREALVRVLPDPDRPALMATVRLGEPVEPDEHTLMLYGQVERRRTHRAGFTDQPIPDRLLDELAQQAALEGARLTPIRSTAAVRVLAALTEAAQEVQAQATLFTMDVIRWGRAPESGRADGVPAEAYPREPVTTEPAFAQRDYAHGRPWGGEADRLTATSTGLIAVLTTLADSREDWIAAGQALQRVLLHASAHDVRAAFHTQSLEMVHLREFARQELLSGEYPQMIMRLGFTPDEGIGVRRPVDEVREDTGA
;
A
#
# COMPACT_ATOMS: atom_id res chain seq x y z
N MET A 1 -8.44 -24.21 23.07
CA MET A 1 -9.35 -23.43 22.19
C MET A 1 -10.20 -24.43 21.42
N ARG A 2 -11.47 -24.14 21.18
CA ARG A 2 -12.31 -25.03 20.35
C ARG A 2 -11.90 -24.82 18.88
N ALA A 3 -11.95 -25.86 18.06
CA ALA A 3 -11.61 -25.77 16.62
C ALA A 3 -12.40 -24.66 15.89
N GLU A 4 -13.64 -24.45 16.31
CA GLU A 4 -14.52 -23.39 15.78
C GLU A 4 -13.99 -21.97 16.09
N ASP A 5 -13.37 -21.74 17.24
CA ASP A 5 -12.79 -20.44 17.60
C ASP A 5 -11.51 -20.17 16.78
N THR A 6 -10.73 -21.22 16.49
CA THR A 6 -9.54 -21.13 15.62
C THR A 6 -9.94 -20.71 14.21
N THR A 7 -10.94 -21.37 13.63
CA THR A 7 -11.42 -21.07 12.28
C THR A 7 -11.90 -19.62 12.17
N LYS A 8 -12.71 -19.15 13.13
CA LYS A 8 -13.18 -17.74 13.15
C LYS A 8 -12.03 -16.74 13.23
N THR A 9 -11.01 -17.03 14.04
CA THR A 9 -9.83 -16.17 14.19
C THR A 9 -9.04 -16.10 12.86
N ILE A 10 -8.84 -17.23 12.20
CA ILE A 10 -8.16 -17.30 10.91
C ILE A 10 -8.95 -16.54 9.82
N ASP A 11 -10.26 -16.78 9.73
CA ASP A 11 -11.11 -16.13 8.73
C ASP A 11 -11.10 -14.60 8.90
N ALA A 12 -11.16 -14.11 10.13
CA ALA A 12 -11.08 -12.69 10.43
C ALA A 12 -9.69 -12.09 10.12
N ALA A 13 -8.61 -12.86 10.33
CA ALA A 13 -7.26 -12.43 9.93
C ALA A 13 -7.11 -12.30 8.41
N ILE A 14 -7.65 -13.25 7.63
CA ILE A 14 -7.68 -13.18 6.17
C ILE A 14 -8.60 -12.04 5.71
N GLN A 15 -9.77 -11.86 6.33
CA GLN A 15 -10.67 -10.74 6.06
C GLN A 15 -9.96 -9.38 6.26
N ALA A 16 -9.16 -9.24 7.31
CA ALA A 16 -8.35 -8.05 7.52
C ALA A 16 -7.25 -7.89 6.45
N ALA A 17 -6.58 -8.98 6.08
CA ALA A 17 -5.50 -8.98 5.10
C ALA A 17 -5.96 -8.46 3.73
N VAL A 18 -7.15 -8.80 3.26
CA VAL A 18 -7.67 -8.36 1.96
C VAL A 18 -7.88 -6.84 1.87
N TRP A 19 -8.00 -6.13 3.01
CA TRP A 19 -8.14 -4.68 3.04
C TRP A 19 -6.80 -3.92 2.87
N ALA A 20 -5.67 -4.61 2.79
CA ALA A 20 -4.38 -3.97 2.56
C ALA A 20 -4.34 -3.17 1.24
N PRO A 21 -3.50 -2.13 1.14
CA PRO A 21 -3.20 -1.50 -0.13
C PRO A 21 -2.39 -2.43 -1.02
N SER A 22 -2.55 -2.27 -2.33
CA SER A 22 -1.71 -2.95 -3.30
C SER A 22 -1.51 -2.07 -4.54
N VAL A 23 -0.43 -2.31 -5.28
CA VAL A 23 -0.17 -1.63 -6.54
C VAL A 23 -1.40 -1.74 -7.46
N HIS A 24 -1.91 -0.62 -7.94
CA HIS A 24 -3.15 -0.53 -8.74
C HIS A 24 -4.36 -1.31 -8.19
N ASN A 25 -4.40 -1.58 -6.88
CA ASN A 25 -5.40 -2.45 -6.25
C ASN A 25 -5.49 -3.84 -6.90
N THR A 26 -4.34 -4.35 -7.33
CA THR A 26 -4.23 -5.69 -7.94
C THR A 26 -4.56 -6.80 -6.97
N GLN A 27 -4.38 -6.57 -5.67
CA GLN A 27 -4.58 -7.55 -4.59
C GLN A 27 -3.86 -8.88 -4.92
N PRO A 28 -2.51 -8.83 -5.04
CA PRO A 28 -1.71 -9.89 -5.63
C PRO A 28 -1.31 -10.96 -4.61
N TRP A 29 -2.28 -11.47 -3.89
CA TRP A 29 -2.12 -12.45 -2.82
C TRP A 29 -3.17 -13.55 -2.87
N SER A 30 -2.80 -14.70 -2.32
CA SER A 30 -3.70 -15.79 -1.93
C SER A 30 -3.31 -16.33 -0.56
N PHE A 31 -4.22 -17.03 0.09
CA PHE A 31 -4.06 -17.56 1.43
C PHE A 31 -4.44 -19.05 1.44
N ALA A 32 -3.47 -19.91 1.80
CA ALA A 32 -3.75 -21.31 2.09
C ALA A 32 -3.75 -21.53 3.61
N VAL A 33 -4.70 -22.32 4.11
CA VAL A 33 -4.86 -22.59 5.54
C VAL A 33 -4.61 -24.07 5.80
N ASP A 34 -3.72 -24.35 6.74
CA ASP A 34 -3.46 -25.70 7.23
C ASP A 34 -3.46 -25.70 8.77
N GLY A 35 -4.52 -26.22 9.35
CA GLY A 35 -4.74 -26.21 10.80
C GLY A 35 -4.73 -24.79 11.38
N GLU A 36 -3.70 -24.47 12.17
CA GLU A 36 -3.50 -23.13 12.79
C GLU A 36 -2.51 -22.25 12.03
N GLU A 37 -2.09 -22.64 10.81
CA GLU A 37 -1.14 -21.89 10.00
C GLU A 37 -1.80 -21.34 8.74
N ILE A 38 -1.50 -20.09 8.43
CA ILE A 38 -1.89 -19.38 7.21
C ILE A 38 -0.63 -19.17 6.37
N ALA A 39 -0.62 -19.70 5.15
CA ALA A 39 0.42 -19.42 4.17
C ALA A 39 -0.03 -18.27 3.25
N LEU A 40 0.67 -17.14 3.33
CA LEU A 40 0.50 -16.02 2.40
C LEU A 40 1.37 -16.26 1.15
N ARG A 41 0.74 -16.26 -0.01
CA ARG A 41 1.40 -16.45 -1.31
C ARG A 41 1.21 -15.26 -2.23
N ALA A 42 2.23 -14.95 -3.03
CA ALA A 42 2.12 -13.99 -4.13
C ALA A 42 1.43 -14.64 -5.33
N ASP A 43 0.40 -13.97 -5.84
CA ASP A 43 -0.33 -14.37 -7.05
C ASP A 43 0.37 -13.77 -8.28
N SER A 44 1.06 -14.59 -9.05
CA SER A 44 1.82 -14.19 -10.24
C SER A 44 0.94 -13.65 -11.36
N ASP A 45 -0.32 -14.08 -11.46
CA ASP A 45 -1.25 -13.63 -12.50
C ASP A 45 -1.70 -12.17 -12.27
N ARG A 46 -1.51 -11.68 -11.06
CA ARG A 46 -1.84 -10.31 -10.64
C ARG A 46 -0.63 -9.38 -10.57
N LYS A 47 0.55 -9.89 -10.87
CA LYS A 47 1.76 -9.08 -11.00
C LYS A 47 1.67 -8.15 -12.22
N LEU A 48 2.20 -6.94 -12.11
CA LEU A 48 2.38 -6.06 -13.26
C LEU A 48 3.50 -6.61 -14.15
N ARG A 49 3.25 -6.65 -15.46
CA ARG A 49 4.17 -7.28 -16.40
C ARG A 49 5.38 -6.42 -16.72
N VAL A 50 5.19 -5.12 -16.73
CA VAL A 50 6.19 -4.12 -17.09
C VAL A 50 6.45 -3.15 -15.96
N GLY A 51 5.42 -2.70 -15.25
CA GLY A 51 5.55 -1.76 -14.14
C GLY A 51 6.27 -2.33 -12.92
N ASP A 52 6.27 -3.67 -12.75
CA ASP A 52 6.90 -4.33 -11.60
C ASP A 52 7.66 -5.60 -12.02
N ILE A 53 8.66 -5.45 -12.88
CA ILE A 53 9.44 -6.58 -13.43
C ILE A 53 10.06 -7.43 -12.33
N THR A 54 10.63 -6.80 -11.31
CA THR A 54 11.28 -7.47 -10.19
C THR A 54 10.30 -8.11 -9.19
N GLY A 55 9.04 -7.68 -9.17
CA GLY A 55 8.04 -8.06 -8.18
C GLY A 55 8.16 -7.28 -6.86
N ARG A 56 8.92 -6.18 -6.84
CA ARG A 56 9.12 -5.35 -5.65
C ARG A 56 7.79 -4.82 -5.10
N GLU A 57 6.95 -4.22 -5.96
CA GLU A 57 5.67 -3.66 -5.54
C GLU A 57 4.65 -4.75 -5.18
N GLN A 58 4.74 -5.92 -5.83
CA GLN A 58 3.98 -7.10 -5.44
C GLN A 58 4.34 -7.54 -4.01
N LEU A 59 5.64 -7.62 -3.69
CA LEU A 59 6.09 -8.03 -2.36
C LEU A 59 5.75 -6.99 -1.29
N ILE A 60 5.87 -5.70 -1.58
CA ILE A 60 5.40 -4.62 -0.71
C ILE A 60 3.89 -4.78 -0.45
N SER A 61 3.10 -5.10 -1.48
CA SER A 61 1.66 -5.33 -1.34
C SER A 61 1.36 -6.53 -0.44
N CYS A 62 2.09 -7.64 -0.61
CA CYS A 62 1.97 -8.82 0.26
C CYS A 62 2.41 -8.52 1.70
N GLY A 63 3.47 -7.71 1.90
CA GLY A 63 3.90 -7.24 3.21
C GLY A 63 2.82 -6.43 3.94
N ALA A 64 2.10 -5.57 3.21
CA ALA A 64 0.97 -4.82 3.77
C ALA A 64 -0.19 -5.74 4.18
N ALA A 65 -0.47 -6.79 3.40
CA ALA A 65 -1.48 -7.81 3.77
C ALA A 65 -1.05 -8.62 5.00
N LEU A 66 0.23 -8.98 5.07
CA LEU A 66 0.81 -9.65 6.25
C LEU A 66 0.64 -8.82 7.53
N GLU A 67 0.88 -7.50 7.44
CA GLU A 67 0.73 -6.63 8.62
C GLU A 67 -0.72 -6.53 9.09
N ASN A 68 -1.68 -6.41 8.17
CA ASN A 68 -3.10 -6.45 8.54
C ASN A 68 -3.46 -7.76 9.25
N MET A 69 -2.93 -8.89 8.79
CA MET A 69 -3.15 -10.20 9.40
C MET A 69 -2.58 -10.24 10.83
N ARG A 70 -1.35 -9.74 11.03
CA ARG A 70 -0.69 -9.65 12.35
C ARG A 70 -1.49 -8.80 13.32
N ILE A 71 -1.92 -7.62 12.88
CA ILE A 71 -2.73 -6.70 13.69
C ILE A 71 -4.08 -7.35 14.06
N ALA A 72 -4.74 -7.99 13.10
CA ALA A 72 -6.02 -8.67 13.35
C ALA A 72 -5.89 -9.81 14.36
N LEU A 73 -4.89 -10.68 14.21
CA LEU A 73 -4.65 -11.76 15.15
C LEU A 73 -4.41 -11.22 16.56
N ARG A 74 -3.55 -10.19 16.70
CA ARG A 74 -3.26 -9.58 17.99
C ARG A 74 -4.49 -8.89 18.59
N ALA A 75 -5.30 -8.21 17.78
CA ALA A 75 -6.56 -7.60 18.23
C ALA A 75 -7.58 -8.66 18.72
N MET A 76 -7.51 -9.87 18.18
CA MET A 76 -8.32 -11.03 18.64
C MET A 76 -7.68 -11.81 19.78
N GLY A 77 -6.65 -11.28 20.41
CA GLY A 77 -6.01 -11.89 21.56
C GLY A 77 -5.08 -13.05 21.25
N ARG A 78 -4.50 -13.09 20.04
CA ARG A 78 -3.54 -14.14 19.64
C ARG A 78 -2.25 -13.52 19.12
N GLU A 79 -1.11 -14.05 19.56
CA GLU A 79 0.17 -13.70 18.97
C GLU A 79 0.27 -14.26 17.55
N ALA A 80 0.89 -13.51 16.65
CA ALA A 80 1.17 -13.94 15.28
C ALA A 80 2.63 -14.41 15.17
N LEU A 81 2.85 -15.70 15.04
CA LEU A 81 4.19 -16.27 14.82
C LEU A 81 4.49 -16.29 13.34
N VAL A 82 5.27 -15.33 12.88
CA VAL A 82 5.54 -15.09 11.45
C VAL A 82 6.91 -15.65 11.06
N ARG A 83 6.97 -16.31 9.89
CA ARG A 83 8.20 -16.63 9.17
C ARG A 83 8.10 -16.01 7.77
N VAL A 84 8.97 -15.06 7.47
CA VAL A 84 9.06 -14.41 6.16
C VAL A 84 9.95 -15.25 5.25
N LEU A 85 9.52 -15.47 4.00
CA LEU A 85 10.22 -16.26 2.97
C LEU A 85 10.76 -17.59 3.50
N PRO A 86 9.90 -18.44 4.12
CA PRO A 86 10.35 -19.58 4.92
C PRO A 86 10.99 -20.70 4.09
N ASP A 87 10.82 -20.70 2.77
CA ASP A 87 11.27 -21.76 1.88
C ASP A 87 11.81 -21.16 0.56
N PRO A 88 13.14 -21.25 0.32
CA PRO A 88 13.75 -20.72 -0.90
C PRO A 88 13.31 -21.45 -2.17
N ASP A 89 12.86 -22.70 -2.08
CA ASP A 89 12.40 -23.50 -3.22
C ASP A 89 10.94 -23.18 -3.60
N ARG A 90 10.25 -22.39 -2.77
CA ARG A 90 8.88 -21.91 -2.98
C ARG A 90 8.82 -20.39 -3.08
N PRO A 91 9.33 -19.78 -4.15
CA PRO A 91 9.51 -18.33 -4.26
C PRO A 91 8.19 -17.54 -4.24
N ALA A 92 7.05 -18.16 -4.44
CA ALA A 92 5.74 -17.56 -4.28
C ALA A 92 5.25 -17.52 -2.81
N LEU A 93 5.86 -18.28 -1.91
CA LEU A 93 5.50 -18.30 -0.48
C LEU A 93 6.15 -17.09 0.21
N MET A 94 5.35 -16.07 0.51
CA MET A 94 5.82 -14.83 1.11
C MET A 94 6.01 -14.92 2.61
N ALA A 95 5.07 -15.57 3.28
CA ALA A 95 5.17 -15.80 4.72
C ALA A 95 4.29 -16.96 5.14
N THR A 96 4.63 -17.57 6.29
CA THR A 96 3.69 -18.37 7.08
C THR A 96 3.40 -17.65 8.39
N VAL A 97 2.15 -17.67 8.79
CA VAL A 97 1.64 -17.07 10.03
C VAL A 97 0.92 -18.13 10.82
N ARG A 98 1.48 -18.52 11.95
CA ARG A 98 0.87 -19.48 12.85
C ARG A 98 0.30 -18.77 14.08
N LEU A 99 -0.84 -19.25 14.56
CA LEU A 99 -1.43 -18.74 15.80
C LEU A 99 -0.52 -19.12 16.98
N GLY A 100 -0.05 -18.09 17.68
CA GLY A 100 0.76 -18.21 18.89
C GLY A 100 -0.08 -18.24 20.17
N GLU A 101 0.54 -17.97 21.31
CA GLU A 101 -0.08 -17.94 22.61
C GLU A 101 -1.15 -16.84 22.72
N PRO A 102 -2.10 -16.98 23.65
CA PRO A 102 -3.02 -15.89 23.98
C PRO A 102 -2.26 -14.64 24.44
N VAL A 103 -2.66 -13.47 23.96
CA VAL A 103 -2.10 -12.16 24.32
C VAL A 103 -3.24 -11.17 24.55
N GLU A 104 -3.10 -10.31 25.55
CA GLU A 104 -4.05 -9.22 25.73
C GLU A 104 -3.76 -8.10 24.71
N PRO A 105 -4.72 -7.69 23.87
CA PRO A 105 -4.49 -6.63 22.89
C PRO A 105 -4.34 -5.29 23.60
N ASP A 106 -3.30 -4.54 23.25
CA ASP A 106 -3.11 -3.17 23.73
C ASP A 106 -4.00 -2.17 22.95
N GLU A 107 -4.21 -0.99 23.52
CA GLU A 107 -5.06 0.06 22.95
C GLU A 107 -4.60 0.49 21.55
N HIS A 108 -3.28 0.53 21.31
CA HIS A 108 -2.72 0.89 20.02
C HIS A 108 -3.05 -0.16 18.94
N THR A 109 -2.94 -1.44 19.27
CA THR A 109 -3.33 -2.54 18.38
C THR A 109 -4.81 -2.45 18.02
N LEU A 110 -5.69 -2.20 18.98
CA LEU A 110 -7.13 -2.06 18.76
C LEU A 110 -7.44 -0.81 17.90
N MET A 111 -6.73 0.30 18.11
CA MET A 111 -6.83 1.51 17.30
C MET A 111 -6.45 1.22 15.84
N LEU A 112 -5.31 0.56 15.59
CA LEU A 112 -4.88 0.20 14.23
C LEU A 112 -5.87 -0.75 13.57
N TYR A 113 -6.34 -1.77 14.29
CA TYR A 113 -7.33 -2.73 13.76
C TYR A 113 -8.62 -2.03 13.33
N GLY A 114 -9.10 -1.07 14.11
CA GLY A 114 -10.28 -0.25 13.79
C GLY A 114 -10.13 0.57 12.48
N GLN A 115 -8.90 0.75 11.98
CA GLN A 115 -8.64 1.47 10.73
C GLN A 115 -8.50 0.55 9.50
N VAL A 116 -8.40 -0.75 9.66
CA VAL A 116 -8.16 -1.69 8.56
C VAL A 116 -9.18 -1.50 7.42
N GLU A 117 -10.45 -1.46 7.74
CA GLU A 117 -11.52 -1.29 6.76
C GLU A 117 -11.84 0.18 6.43
N ARG A 118 -11.30 1.15 7.18
CA ARG A 118 -11.53 2.59 6.98
C ARG A 118 -10.47 3.26 6.11
N ARG A 119 -9.23 2.78 6.19
CA ARG A 119 -8.11 3.32 5.43
C ARG A 119 -8.36 3.18 3.91
N ARG A 120 -8.22 4.29 3.19
CA ARG A 120 -8.31 4.36 1.72
C ARG A 120 -7.09 5.07 1.13
N THR A 121 -6.82 4.83 -0.15
CA THR A 121 -5.82 5.57 -0.92
C THR A 121 -6.48 6.80 -1.52
N HIS A 122 -5.94 7.97 -1.19
CA HIS A 122 -6.39 9.24 -1.76
C HIS A 122 -5.74 9.48 -3.13
N ARG A 123 -6.44 10.16 -4.05
CA ARG A 123 -5.94 10.44 -5.40
C ARG A 123 -6.23 11.85 -5.89
N ALA A 124 -6.54 12.77 -4.99
CA ALA A 124 -6.76 14.19 -5.29
C ALA A 124 -5.77 15.08 -4.53
N GLY A 125 -6.07 16.35 -4.35
CA GLY A 125 -5.33 17.26 -3.50
C GLY A 125 -5.71 17.11 -2.02
N PHE A 126 -4.99 17.81 -1.17
CA PHE A 126 -5.23 17.89 0.28
C PHE A 126 -5.61 19.31 0.68
N THR A 127 -6.10 19.48 1.89
CA THR A 127 -6.28 20.80 2.51
C THR A 127 -4.93 21.40 2.88
N ASP A 128 -4.90 22.70 3.18
CA ASP A 128 -3.67 23.39 3.60
C ASP A 128 -3.32 23.14 5.08
N GLN A 129 -4.12 22.35 5.79
CA GLN A 129 -3.87 22.01 7.18
C GLN A 129 -2.55 21.23 7.32
N PRO A 130 -1.57 21.74 8.10
CA PRO A 130 -0.31 21.04 8.30
C PRO A 130 -0.48 19.82 9.22
N ILE A 131 0.27 18.75 8.93
CA ILE A 131 0.37 17.60 9.83
C ILE A 131 1.27 18.00 11.00
N PRO A 132 0.84 17.83 12.28
CA PRO A 132 1.66 18.14 13.44
C PRO A 132 2.97 17.35 13.47
N ASP A 133 4.09 17.97 13.83
CA ASP A 133 5.40 17.31 13.90
C ASP A 133 5.38 16.08 14.82
N ARG A 134 4.68 16.15 15.94
CA ARG A 134 4.51 14.99 16.83
C ARG A 134 3.91 13.78 16.11
N LEU A 135 2.88 14.00 15.27
CA LEU A 135 2.28 12.90 14.51
C LEU A 135 3.28 12.35 13.47
N LEU A 136 4.09 13.20 12.83
CA LEU A 136 5.14 12.75 11.91
C LEU A 136 6.18 11.88 12.60
N ASP A 137 6.57 12.24 13.83
CA ASP A 137 7.48 11.43 14.64
C ASP A 137 6.85 10.07 15.01
N GLU A 138 5.57 10.06 15.36
CA GLU A 138 4.81 8.82 15.63
C GLU A 138 4.74 7.94 14.37
N LEU A 139 4.46 8.51 13.20
CA LEU A 139 4.46 7.78 11.92
C LEU A 139 5.85 7.20 11.59
N ALA A 140 6.92 7.97 11.83
CA ALA A 140 8.28 7.49 11.64
C ALA A 140 8.63 6.33 12.59
N GLN A 141 8.15 6.38 13.84
CA GLN A 141 8.29 5.27 14.79
C GLN A 141 7.54 4.01 14.30
N GLN A 142 6.33 4.16 13.75
CA GLN A 142 5.62 3.02 13.19
C GLN A 142 6.39 2.35 12.05
N ALA A 143 7.04 3.12 11.17
CA ALA A 143 7.90 2.56 10.13
C ALA A 143 9.12 1.83 10.70
N ALA A 144 9.75 2.41 11.73
CA ALA A 144 10.95 1.86 12.36
C ALA A 144 10.71 0.50 13.05
N LEU A 145 9.51 0.27 13.58
CA LEU A 145 9.12 -1.02 14.19
C LEU A 145 9.21 -2.20 13.21
N GLU A 146 9.06 -1.95 11.91
CA GLU A 146 9.15 -2.95 10.84
C GLU A 146 10.44 -2.82 10.01
N GLY A 147 11.48 -2.15 10.52
CA GLY A 147 12.80 -2.07 9.90
C GLY A 147 12.90 -1.11 8.70
N ALA A 148 11.93 -0.22 8.52
CA ALA A 148 11.96 0.81 7.48
C ALA A 148 12.06 2.21 8.10
N ARG A 149 12.39 3.21 7.28
CA ARG A 149 12.45 4.61 7.68
C ARG A 149 11.43 5.43 6.89
N LEU A 150 10.61 6.21 7.57
CA LEU A 150 9.76 7.22 6.95
C LEU A 150 10.43 8.59 7.10
N THR A 151 10.79 9.22 5.99
CA THR A 151 11.45 10.53 5.95
C THR A 151 10.54 11.57 5.34
N PRO A 152 10.03 12.54 6.13
CA PRO A 152 9.35 13.73 5.60
C PRO A 152 10.32 14.61 4.81
N ILE A 153 9.98 14.96 3.58
CA ILE A 153 10.80 15.82 2.71
C ILE A 153 10.39 17.26 2.91
N ARG A 154 11.21 18.02 3.66
CA ARG A 154 10.91 19.42 4.03
C ARG A 154 11.56 20.44 3.08
N SER A 155 12.59 20.05 2.33
CA SER A 155 13.25 20.92 1.36
C SER A 155 12.36 21.13 0.13
N THR A 156 11.96 22.37 -0.13
CA THR A 156 11.19 22.74 -1.33
C THR A 156 11.90 22.31 -2.62
N ALA A 157 13.24 22.40 -2.66
CA ALA A 157 14.01 21.95 -3.80
C ALA A 157 13.88 20.42 -4.00
N ALA A 158 14.03 19.63 -2.93
CA ALA A 158 13.89 18.19 -3.01
C ALA A 158 12.46 17.76 -3.39
N VAL A 159 11.43 18.43 -2.86
CA VAL A 159 10.02 18.21 -3.25
C VAL A 159 9.81 18.45 -4.74
N ARG A 160 10.35 19.56 -5.29
CA ARG A 160 10.28 19.86 -6.73
C ARG A 160 11.00 18.82 -7.59
N VAL A 161 12.16 18.34 -7.13
CA VAL A 161 12.89 17.27 -7.83
C VAL A 161 12.07 15.98 -7.86
N LEU A 162 11.48 15.55 -6.73
CA LEU A 162 10.63 14.36 -6.69
C LEU A 162 9.39 14.51 -7.57
N ALA A 163 8.77 15.69 -7.63
CA ALA A 163 7.66 15.98 -8.51
C ALA A 163 8.08 15.86 -9.99
N ALA A 164 9.20 16.47 -10.36
CA ALA A 164 9.74 16.40 -11.74
C ALA A 164 10.13 14.97 -12.15
N LEU A 165 10.72 14.18 -11.24
CA LEU A 165 11.01 12.76 -11.49
C LEU A 165 9.72 11.96 -11.71
N THR A 166 8.66 12.26 -10.95
CA THR A 166 7.36 11.58 -11.09
C THR A 166 6.70 11.94 -12.43
N GLU A 167 6.77 13.21 -12.83
CA GLU A 167 6.25 13.69 -14.11
C GLU A 167 7.00 13.07 -15.29
N ALA A 168 8.34 13.13 -15.28
CA ALA A 168 9.17 12.53 -16.32
C ALA A 168 8.91 11.01 -16.46
N ALA A 169 8.78 10.30 -15.34
CA ALA A 169 8.42 8.89 -15.34
C ALA A 169 7.05 8.67 -15.97
N GLN A 170 6.04 9.47 -15.60
CA GLN A 170 4.68 9.37 -16.13
C GLN A 170 4.65 9.61 -17.65
N GLU A 171 5.41 10.58 -18.15
CA GLU A 171 5.50 10.86 -19.59
C GLU A 171 6.11 9.69 -20.36
N VAL A 172 7.23 9.15 -19.89
CA VAL A 172 7.88 7.99 -20.52
C VAL A 172 6.98 6.76 -20.50
N GLN A 173 6.33 6.51 -19.36
CA GLN A 173 5.42 5.38 -19.20
C GLN A 173 4.17 5.51 -20.07
N ALA A 174 3.64 6.71 -20.26
CA ALA A 174 2.49 6.97 -21.14
C ALA A 174 2.78 6.70 -22.63
N GLN A 175 4.04 6.86 -23.04
CA GLN A 175 4.48 6.56 -24.41
C GLN A 175 4.79 5.07 -24.63
N ALA A 176 4.98 4.29 -23.57
CA ALA A 176 5.28 2.87 -23.63
C ALA A 176 3.99 2.02 -23.66
N THR A 177 3.65 1.48 -24.83
CA THR A 177 2.39 0.72 -25.03
C THR A 177 2.17 -0.38 -23.99
N LEU A 178 3.20 -1.17 -23.67
CA LEU A 178 3.06 -2.26 -22.72
C LEU A 178 2.79 -1.77 -21.29
N PHE A 179 3.38 -0.63 -20.91
CA PHE A 179 3.14 -0.01 -19.61
C PHE A 179 1.71 0.54 -19.52
N THR A 180 1.27 1.23 -20.58
CA THR A 180 -0.11 1.72 -20.69
C THR A 180 -1.12 0.58 -20.59
N MET A 181 -0.84 -0.58 -21.19
CA MET A 181 -1.70 -1.78 -21.08
C MET A 181 -1.80 -2.32 -19.65
N ASP A 182 -0.71 -2.28 -18.85
CA ASP A 182 -0.78 -2.64 -17.43
C ASP A 182 -1.74 -1.71 -16.67
N VAL A 183 -1.65 -0.39 -16.89
CA VAL A 183 -2.54 0.59 -16.24
C VAL A 183 -4.00 0.38 -16.67
N ILE A 184 -4.27 0.21 -17.98
CA ILE A 184 -5.62 -0.06 -18.52
C ILE A 184 -6.20 -1.35 -17.92
N ARG A 185 -5.40 -2.39 -17.80
CA ARG A 185 -5.83 -3.67 -17.21
C ARG A 185 -6.41 -3.50 -15.82
N TRP A 186 -5.91 -2.54 -15.05
CA TRP A 186 -6.30 -2.32 -13.65
C TRP A 186 -7.19 -1.09 -13.44
N GLY A 187 -7.46 -0.27 -14.44
CA GLY A 187 -8.54 0.73 -14.40
C GLY A 187 -9.90 0.07 -14.55
N ARG A 188 -10.89 0.55 -13.80
CA ARG A 188 -12.27 0.03 -13.86
C ARG A 188 -13.20 1.11 -14.38
N ALA A 189 -14.07 0.72 -15.31
CA ALA A 189 -15.12 1.58 -15.82
C ALA A 189 -16.10 1.94 -14.68
N PRO A 190 -16.82 3.07 -14.80
CA PRO A 190 -17.94 3.37 -13.91
C PRO A 190 -18.89 2.17 -13.85
N GLU A 191 -19.47 1.93 -12.67
CA GLU A 191 -20.41 0.83 -12.40
C GLU A 191 -19.82 -0.58 -12.65
N SER A 192 -18.50 -0.72 -12.70
CA SER A 192 -17.86 -2.03 -12.80
C SER A 192 -18.17 -2.86 -11.55
N GLY A 193 -18.72 -4.07 -11.74
CA GLY A 193 -18.96 -5.02 -10.65
C GLY A 193 -17.70 -5.74 -10.15
N ARG A 194 -16.49 -5.37 -10.65
CA ARG A 194 -15.24 -6.03 -10.24
C ARG A 194 -14.77 -5.53 -8.89
N ALA A 195 -14.34 -6.45 -8.05
CA ALA A 195 -13.82 -6.19 -6.70
C ALA A 195 -12.29 -5.97 -6.66
N ASP A 196 -11.65 -5.71 -7.81
CA ASP A 196 -10.22 -5.45 -7.96
C ASP A 196 -9.97 -4.26 -8.90
N GLY A 197 -8.71 -3.80 -8.99
CA GLY A 197 -8.35 -2.63 -9.79
C GLY A 197 -8.81 -1.32 -9.16
N VAL A 198 -8.62 -0.22 -9.86
CA VAL A 198 -8.94 1.13 -9.40
C VAL A 198 -10.29 1.55 -9.97
N PRO A 199 -11.35 1.68 -9.13
CA PRO A 199 -12.65 2.15 -9.58
C PRO A 199 -12.59 3.57 -10.16
N ALA A 200 -13.44 3.87 -11.13
CA ALA A 200 -13.51 5.19 -11.72
C ALA A 200 -13.80 6.28 -10.68
N GLU A 201 -14.61 5.97 -9.71
CA GLU A 201 -15.00 6.89 -8.63
C GLU A 201 -13.86 7.15 -7.63
N ALA A 202 -12.77 6.35 -7.66
CA ALA A 202 -11.65 6.46 -6.74
C ALA A 202 -10.58 7.50 -7.15
N TYR A 203 -10.75 8.20 -8.26
CA TYR A 203 -9.86 9.28 -8.71
C TYR A 203 -10.67 10.40 -9.37
N PRO A 204 -10.15 11.65 -9.39
CA PRO A 204 -10.85 12.77 -10.01
C PRO A 204 -10.88 12.64 -11.53
N ARG A 205 -12.02 13.02 -12.16
CA ARG A 205 -12.18 13.05 -13.63
C ARG A 205 -11.16 13.97 -14.30
N GLU A 206 -10.89 15.09 -13.69
CA GLU A 206 -9.85 16.00 -14.10
C GLU A 206 -8.78 16.08 -13.02
N PRO A 207 -7.49 15.95 -13.37
CA PRO A 207 -6.42 16.04 -12.39
C PRO A 207 -6.51 17.34 -11.57
N VAL A 208 -6.34 17.21 -10.25
CA VAL A 208 -6.25 18.39 -9.37
C VAL A 208 -4.85 18.97 -9.50
N THR A 209 -4.76 20.23 -9.87
CA THR A 209 -3.49 20.95 -9.97
C THR A 209 -3.05 21.36 -8.56
N THR A 210 -1.89 20.92 -8.14
CA THR A 210 -1.23 21.31 -6.87
C THR A 210 0.13 21.95 -7.18
N GLU A 211 0.72 22.67 -6.22
CA GLU A 211 2.05 23.31 -6.38
C GLU A 211 3.02 22.80 -5.29
N PRO A 212 4.05 22.02 -5.66
CA PRO A 212 4.32 21.47 -6.98
C PRO A 212 3.32 20.36 -7.35
N ALA A 213 3.08 20.21 -8.66
CA ALA A 213 2.22 19.16 -9.16
C ALA A 213 2.91 17.79 -9.09
N PHE A 214 2.19 16.78 -8.62
CA PHE A 214 2.61 15.38 -8.74
C PHE A 214 1.74 14.68 -9.77
N ALA A 215 2.37 14.16 -10.83
CA ALA A 215 1.68 13.47 -11.90
C ALA A 215 0.86 12.29 -11.35
N GLN A 216 -0.39 12.20 -11.79
CA GLN A 216 -1.30 11.12 -11.45
C GLN A 216 -1.37 10.12 -12.61
N ARG A 217 -1.66 8.86 -12.29
CA ARG A 217 -1.85 7.84 -13.32
C ARG A 217 -3.20 8.03 -14.01
N ASP A 218 -3.20 7.98 -15.34
CA ASP A 218 -4.42 8.01 -16.13
C ASP A 218 -5.04 6.60 -16.26
N TYR A 219 -5.85 6.22 -15.26
CA TYR A 219 -6.62 4.98 -15.29
C TYR A 219 -7.80 5.04 -16.28
N ALA A 220 -8.25 6.23 -16.63
CA ALA A 220 -9.31 6.46 -17.61
C ALA A 220 -8.82 6.29 -19.04
N HIS A 221 -7.53 6.50 -19.30
CA HIS A 221 -6.92 6.47 -20.61
C HIS A 221 -7.67 7.36 -21.62
N GLY A 222 -7.86 8.63 -21.23
CA GLY A 222 -8.56 9.63 -22.05
C GLY A 222 -10.09 9.47 -22.10
N ARG A 223 -10.68 8.50 -21.37
CA ARG A 223 -12.14 8.37 -21.25
C ARG A 223 -12.67 9.34 -20.21
N PRO A 224 -13.97 9.74 -20.28
CA PRO A 224 -14.56 10.68 -19.31
C PRO A 224 -14.92 9.99 -17.99
N TRP A 225 -14.00 9.17 -17.47
CA TRP A 225 -14.14 8.49 -16.18
C TRP A 225 -13.57 9.34 -15.05
N GLY A 226 -13.99 9.06 -13.86
CA GLY A 226 -13.56 9.75 -12.65
C GLY A 226 -14.70 10.38 -11.89
N GLY A 227 -14.48 10.56 -10.58
CA GLY A 227 -15.40 11.27 -9.68
C GLY A 227 -15.28 12.79 -9.78
N GLU A 228 -16.21 13.49 -9.14
CA GLU A 228 -16.05 14.93 -8.89
C GLU A 228 -15.06 15.13 -7.75
N ALA A 229 -14.10 16.03 -7.93
CA ALA A 229 -13.16 16.40 -6.88
C ALA A 229 -13.55 17.78 -6.32
N ASP A 230 -13.40 17.95 -5.01
CA ASP A 230 -13.48 19.27 -4.42
C ASP A 230 -12.23 20.09 -4.80
N ARG A 231 -12.40 20.94 -5.80
CA ARG A 231 -11.33 21.78 -6.35
C ARG A 231 -11.13 23.08 -5.59
N LEU A 232 -12.00 23.38 -4.65
CA LEU A 232 -11.97 24.66 -3.92
C LEU A 232 -11.20 24.52 -2.61
N THR A 233 -11.28 23.36 -1.96
CA THR A 233 -10.68 23.16 -0.63
C THR A 233 -9.51 22.18 -0.61
N ALA A 234 -9.33 21.39 -1.66
CA ALA A 234 -8.29 20.34 -1.73
C ALA A 234 -7.25 20.64 -2.83
N THR A 235 -6.53 21.76 -2.70
CA THR A 235 -5.55 22.24 -3.68
C THR A 235 -4.09 22.05 -3.23
N SER A 236 -3.86 21.66 -1.99
CA SER A 236 -2.51 21.45 -1.45
C SER A 236 -1.92 20.13 -1.95
N THR A 237 -0.60 20.14 -2.20
CA THR A 237 0.17 18.93 -2.45
C THR A 237 0.20 18.02 -1.23
N GLY A 238 0.06 18.58 -0.05
CA GLY A 238 0.30 17.88 1.22
C GLY A 238 1.79 17.73 1.51
N LEU A 239 2.11 16.95 2.54
CA LEU A 239 3.48 16.64 2.92
C LEU A 239 4.01 15.46 2.09
N ILE A 240 5.19 15.63 1.51
CA ILE A 240 5.89 14.53 0.85
C ILE A 240 6.65 13.71 1.89
N ALA A 241 6.46 12.40 1.87
CA ALA A 241 7.23 11.46 2.67
C ALA A 241 7.73 10.29 1.81
N VAL A 242 8.94 9.84 2.10
CA VAL A 242 9.53 8.67 1.44
C VAL A 242 9.78 7.58 2.47
N LEU A 243 9.29 6.38 2.17
CA LEU A 243 9.60 5.18 2.93
C LEU A 243 10.82 4.50 2.30
N THR A 244 11.84 4.24 3.11
CA THR A 244 13.12 3.66 2.68
C THR A 244 13.49 2.44 3.51
N THR A 245 14.38 1.60 2.95
CA THR A 245 15.05 0.50 3.64
C THR A 245 16.56 0.60 3.47
N LEU A 246 17.33 -0.01 4.36
CA LEU A 246 18.81 0.01 4.30
C LEU A 246 19.37 -0.89 3.20
N ALA A 247 18.65 -1.97 2.85
CA ALA A 247 18.97 -2.86 1.76
C ALA A 247 17.78 -2.99 0.80
N ASP A 248 17.93 -3.77 -0.27
CA ASP A 248 16.93 -3.91 -1.34
C ASP A 248 16.67 -5.39 -1.68
N SER A 249 16.59 -6.22 -0.65
CA SER A 249 16.26 -7.63 -0.76
C SER A 249 14.75 -7.86 -0.77
N ARG A 250 14.34 -9.10 -1.03
CA ARG A 250 12.92 -9.49 -0.96
C ARG A 250 12.36 -9.36 0.45
N GLU A 251 13.18 -9.63 1.46
CA GLU A 251 12.86 -9.44 2.88
C GLU A 251 12.59 -7.96 3.17
N ASP A 252 13.46 -7.07 2.66
CA ASP A 252 13.29 -5.60 2.82
C ASP A 252 12.01 -5.11 2.16
N TRP A 253 11.62 -5.66 1.00
CA TRP A 253 10.38 -5.28 0.33
C TRP A 253 9.14 -5.71 1.13
N ILE A 254 9.15 -6.90 1.73
CA ILE A 254 8.07 -7.35 2.62
C ILE A 254 8.03 -6.49 3.89
N ALA A 255 9.18 -6.21 4.49
CA ALA A 255 9.30 -5.31 5.65
C ALA A 255 8.77 -3.90 5.34
N ALA A 256 9.15 -3.34 4.16
CA ALA A 256 8.60 -2.06 3.70
C ALA A 256 7.09 -2.07 3.54
N GLY A 257 6.51 -3.20 3.12
CA GLY A 257 5.05 -3.38 3.05
C GLY A 257 4.38 -3.37 4.42
N GLN A 258 4.97 -4.07 5.39
CA GLN A 258 4.50 -4.08 6.79
C GLN A 258 4.60 -2.66 7.38
N ALA A 259 5.74 -2.01 7.23
CA ALA A 259 5.97 -0.64 7.69
C ALA A 259 4.98 0.35 7.06
N LEU A 260 4.80 0.26 5.73
CA LEU A 260 3.83 1.08 5.00
C LEU A 260 2.45 0.95 5.62
N GLN A 261 1.98 -0.27 5.85
CA GLN A 261 0.63 -0.49 6.36
C GLN A 261 0.47 0.03 7.79
N ARG A 262 1.43 -0.15 8.67
CA ARG A 262 1.40 0.43 10.04
C ARG A 262 1.31 1.94 9.99
N VAL A 263 2.15 2.58 9.17
CA VAL A 263 2.11 4.04 8.95
C VAL A 263 0.73 4.49 8.47
N LEU A 264 0.16 3.81 7.48
CA LEU A 264 -1.13 4.17 6.91
C LEU A 264 -2.29 4.00 7.88
N LEU A 265 -2.29 2.95 8.70
CA LEU A 265 -3.33 2.72 9.70
C LEU A 265 -3.23 3.76 10.83
N HIS A 266 -2.00 4.05 11.29
CA HIS A 266 -1.79 5.09 12.31
C HIS A 266 -2.18 6.48 11.77
N ALA A 267 -1.79 6.83 10.54
CA ALA A 267 -2.21 8.06 9.87
C ALA A 267 -3.74 8.15 9.76
N SER A 268 -4.39 7.06 9.36
CA SER A 268 -5.85 6.97 9.23
C SER A 268 -6.57 7.19 10.55
N ALA A 269 -6.01 6.73 11.67
CA ALA A 269 -6.57 6.96 13.02
C ALA A 269 -6.54 8.44 13.43
N HIS A 270 -5.71 9.24 12.76
CA HIS A 270 -5.59 10.68 12.94
C HIS A 270 -6.12 11.48 11.74
N ASP A 271 -7.03 10.90 10.95
CA ASP A 271 -7.66 11.49 9.76
C ASP A 271 -6.69 11.93 8.64
N VAL A 272 -5.42 11.52 8.71
CA VAL A 272 -4.45 11.75 7.64
C VAL A 272 -4.59 10.67 6.57
N ARG A 273 -4.71 11.11 5.31
CA ARG A 273 -4.79 10.24 4.13
C ARG A 273 -3.47 10.25 3.36
N ALA A 274 -3.27 9.21 2.55
CA ALA A 274 -2.07 9.05 1.72
C ALA A 274 -2.41 8.89 0.25
N ALA A 275 -1.63 9.55 -0.62
CA ALA A 275 -1.60 9.37 -2.06
C ALA A 275 -0.22 8.87 -2.48
N PHE A 276 -0.15 7.88 -3.38
CA PHE A 276 1.09 7.23 -3.78
C PHE A 276 1.59 7.73 -5.14
N HIS A 277 2.91 7.88 -5.27
CA HIS A 277 3.59 8.34 -6.47
C HIS A 277 4.83 7.47 -6.74
N THR A 278 4.60 6.22 -7.19
CA THR A 278 5.65 5.21 -7.39
C THR A 278 6.24 5.21 -8.80
N GLN A 279 5.76 6.03 -9.72
CA GLN A 279 6.15 6.05 -11.13
C GLN A 279 7.67 6.13 -11.32
N SER A 280 8.33 7.03 -10.58
CA SER A 280 9.79 7.19 -10.65
C SER A 280 10.54 5.98 -10.04
N LEU A 281 9.92 5.26 -9.10
CA LEU A 281 10.53 4.08 -8.46
C LEU A 281 10.44 2.82 -9.33
N GLU A 282 9.55 2.80 -10.31
CA GLU A 282 9.41 1.73 -11.30
C GLU A 282 10.46 1.84 -12.42
N MET A 283 11.15 2.99 -12.50
CA MET A 283 12.24 3.25 -13.44
C MET A 283 13.59 3.18 -12.72
N VAL A 284 14.38 2.15 -12.99
CA VAL A 284 15.63 1.84 -12.28
C VAL A 284 16.55 3.05 -12.15
N HIS A 285 16.73 3.83 -13.23
CA HIS A 285 17.64 4.98 -13.22
C HIS A 285 17.10 6.14 -12.36
N LEU A 286 15.80 6.39 -12.38
CA LEU A 286 15.20 7.45 -11.55
C LEU A 286 15.16 7.06 -10.08
N ARG A 287 14.90 5.77 -9.80
CA ARG A 287 14.97 5.22 -8.44
C ARG A 287 16.38 5.32 -7.87
N GLU A 288 17.40 4.98 -8.67
CA GLU A 288 18.80 5.08 -8.25
C GLU A 288 19.24 6.54 -8.04
N PHE A 289 18.80 7.47 -8.91
CA PHE A 289 19.02 8.89 -8.70
C PHE A 289 18.42 9.37 -7.38
N ALA A 290 17.15 9.03 -7.10
CA ALA A 290 16.53 9.40 -5.83
C ALA A 290 17.28 8.82 -4.62
N ARG A 291 17.75 7.59 -4.73
CA ARG A 291 18.55 6.92 -3.69
C ARG A 291 19.82 7.69 -3.35
N GLN A 292 20.57 8.07 -4.37
CA GLN A 292 21.89 8.69 -4.20
C GLN A 292 21.80 10.17 -3.82
N GLU A 293 20.95 10.92 -4.52
CA GLU A 293 20.95 12.38 -4.44
C GLU A 293 19.97 12.94 -3.40
N LEU A 294 18.93 12.19 -3.03
CA LEU A 294 17.88 12.70 -2.15
C LEU A 294 17.75 11.94 -0.83
N LEU A 295 18.20 10.68 -0.78
CA LEU A 295 17.89 9.77 0.33
C LEU A 295 19.14 9.19 1.01
N SER A 296 20.31 9.84 0.83
CA SER A 296 21.56 9.47 1.49
C SER A 296 21.98 8.00 1.29
N GLY A 297 21.66 7.43 0.14
CA GLY A 297 22.00 6.05 -0.23
C GLY A 297 20.99 4.99 0.25
N GLU A 298 19.94 5.34 1.00
CA GLU A 298 18.87 4.41 1.37
C GLU A 298 17.97 4.09 0.17
N TYR A 299 17.45 2.85 0.12
CA TYR A 299 16.64 2.37 -0.99
C TYR A 299 15.19 2.86 -0.87
N PRO A 300 14.69 3.72 -1.78
CA PRO A 300 13.31 4.17 -1.75
C PRO A 300 12.35 3.02 -2.13
N GLN A 301 11.39 2.77 -1.25
CA GLN A 301 10.38 1.75 -1.44
C GLN A 301 9.01 2.36 -1.80
N MET A 302 8.69 3.55 -1.24
CA MET A 302 7.44 4.25 -1.51
C MET A 302 7.63 5.76 -1.42
N ILE A 303 7.08 6.50 -2.40
CA ILE A 303 6.90 7.95 -2.32
C ILE A 303 5.41 8.20 -2.10
N MET A 304 5.07 8.98 -1.07
CA MET A 304 3.69 9.30 -0.75
C MET A 304 3.51 10.77 -0.42
N ARG A 305 2.33 11.28 -0.69
CA ARG A 305 1.83 12.55 -0.17
C ARG A 305 0.89 12.27 0.98
N LEU A 306 1.03 12.98 2.07
CA LEU A 306 0.21 12.86 3.27
C LEU A 306 -0.51 14.19 3.53
N GLY A 307 -1.76 14.14 3.97
CA GLY A 307 -2.53 15.33 4.30
C GLY A 307 -3.94 15.03 4.76
N PHE A 308 -4.65 16.09 5.13
CA PHE A 308 -6.06 16.04 5.51
C PHE A 308 -6.94 16.28 4.29
N THR A 309 -8.09 15.62 4.25
CA THR A 309 -9.11 15.75 3.20
C THR A 309 -10.46 15.38 3.77
N PRO A 310 -11.56 16.04 3.36
CA PRO A 310 -12.91 15.61 3.70
C PRO A 310 -13.36 14.36 2.94
N ASP A 311 -12.63 13.94 1.90
CA ASP A 311 -12.94 12.77 1.09
C ASP A 311 -12.59 11.47 1.84
N GLU A 312 -13.58 10.63 2.09
CA GLU A 312 -13.37 9.33 2.73
C GLU A 312 -12.69 8.31 1.81
N GLY A 313 -12.71 8.55 0.50
CA GLY A 313 -12.16 7.68 -0.52
C GLY A 313 -12.99 6.41 -0.77
N ILE A 314 -12.81 5.83 -1.94
CA ILE A 314 -13.50 4.62 -2.38
C ILE A 314 -12.47 3.50 -2.58
N GLY A 315 -12.82 2.28 -2.20
CA GLY A 315 -11.99 1.11 -2.44
C GLY A 315 -12.82 -0.17 -2.45
N VAL A 316 -12.51 -1.03 -3.39
CA VAL A 316 -13.11 -2.36 -3.52
C VAL A 316 -12.11 -3.43 -3.11
N ARG A 317 -12.60 -4.56 -2.63
CA ARG A 317 -11.77 -5.72 -2.24
C ARG A 317 -12.40 -7.01 -2.72
N ARG A 318 -11.55 -7.93 -3.15
CA ARG A 318 -11.96 -9.30 -3.46
C ARG A 318 -12.53 -9.97 -2.22
N PRO A 319 -13.62 -10.72 -2.34
CA PRO A 319 -14.14 -11.51 -1.24
C PRO A 319 -13.14 -12.60 -0.82
N VAL A 320 -13.21 -13.02 0.44
CA VAL A 320 -12.25 -13.97 1.03
C VAL A 320 -12.20 -15.30 0.28
N ASP A 321 -13.33 -15.78 -0.20
CA ASP A 321 -13.45 -17.03 -0.97
C ASP A 321 -12.68 -17.00 -2.30
N GLU A 322 -12.49 -15.82 -2.91
CA GLU A 322 -11.67 -15.68 -4.13
C GLU A 322 -10.15 -15.67 -3.86
N VAL A 323 -9.72 -15.40 -2.64
CA VAL A 323 -8.30 -15.32 -2.26
C VAL A 323 -7.84 -16.49 -1.40
N ARG A 324 -8.78 -17.27 -0.87
CA ARG A 324 -8.51 -18.49 -0.12
C ARG A 324 -8.31 -19.65 -1.09
N GLU A 325 -7.15 -20.30 -0.99
CA GLU A 325 -6.89 -21.52 -1.74
C GLU A 325 -7.51 -22.71 -0.98
N ASP A 326 -8.26 -23.54 -1.69
CA ASP A 326 -8.64 -24.83 -1.17
C ASP A 326 -7.38 -25.71 -1.06
N THR A 327 -6.93 -25.95 0.15
CA THR A 327 -5.95 -27.02 0.39
C THR A 327 -6.69 -28.33 0.20
N GLY A 328 -6.79 -28.78 -1.07
CA GLY A 328 -7.36 -30.08 -1.38
C GLY A 328 -6.65 -31.14 -0.55
N ALA A 329 -7.44 -31.94 0.14
CA ALA A 329 -7.05 -33.08 0.93
C ALA A 329 -6.32 -34.10 0.08
#